data_4e82f543e31cfe780d017c68296fa5d3
#
_entry.id   4e82f543e31cfe780d017c68296fa5d3
#
_cell.length_a   1.000
_cell.length_b   1.000
_cell.length_c   1.000
_cell.angle_alpha   90.00
_cell.angle_beta   90.00
_cell.angle_gamma   90.00
#
_symmetry.space_group_name_H-M   'P 1'
#
loop_
_entity.id
_entity.type
_entity.pdbx_description
1 polymer ?
#
loop_
_entity_poly.entity_id
_entity_poly.type
_entity_poly.pdbx_seq_one_letter_code
_entity_poly.pdbx_strand_id
1 'polypeptide(L)'
;MWARRTRVLVIGAVLTLGLLATVLLQSPAPTQTVDELMAAPGEHVNQEVAVRGEVQDGTIDNSTMIFVLEGGTAELTVRFMDAMVSNGLDDNRTVYAEGTLLYEDGAYIFEASVIKTSCPSKYEEAASEED
;
A
#
# COMPACT_ATOMS: atom_id res chain seq x y z
N MET A 1 39.91 28.86 15.48
CA MET A 1 39.42 27.64 16.15
C MET A 1 38.09 27.88 16.79
N TRP A 2 37.21 26.93 16.64
CA TRP A 2 35.88 27.06 17.22
C TRP A 2 35.91 26.77 18.71
N ALA A 3 35.12 27.52 19.48
CA ALA A 3 34.94 27.27 20.89
C ALA A 3 34.31 25.87 21.09
N ARG A 4 34.56 25.30 22.26
CA ARG A 4 34.03 24.00 22.61
C ARG A 4 32.50 23.92 22.44
N ARG A 5 31.81 25.01 22.78
CA ARG A 5 30.36 25.13 22.63
C ARG A 5 29.94 25.04 21.16
N THR A 6 30.68 25.72 20.29
CA THR A 6 30.40 25.74 18.86
C THR A 6 30.57 24.32 18.24
N ARG A 7 31.61 23.59 18.67
CA ARG A 7 31.84 22.22 18.19
C ARG A 7 30.68 21.31 18.56
N VAL A 8 30.21 21.39 19.78
CA VAL A 8 29.08 20.57 20.24
C VAL A 8 27.82 20.89 19.45
N LEU A 9 27.57 22.19 19.23
CA LEU A 9 26.41 22.61 18.44
C LEU A 9 26.48 22.12 16.99
N VAL A 10 27.64 22.19 16.37
CA VAL A 10 27.84 21.73 14.99
C VAL A 10 27.66 20.22 14.90
N ILE A 11 28.24 19.47 15.81
CA ILE A 11 28.10 18.02 15.85
C ILE A 11 26.63 17.63 16.03
N GLY A 12 25.93 18.30 16.96
CA GLY A 12 24.51 18.07 17.19
C GLY A 12 23.67 18.37 15.96
N ALA A 13 23.96 19.48 15.28
CA ALA A 13 23.27 19.86 14.06
C ALA A 13 23.47 18.83 12.93
N VAL A 14 24.70 18.35 12.75
CA VAL A 14 25.01 17.35 11.72
C VAL A 14 24.31 16.02 12.02
N LEU A 15 24.32 15.59 13.27
CA LEU A 15 23.62 14.37 13.68
C LEU A 15 22.12 14.49 13.47
N THR A 16 21.54 15.62 13.82
CA THR A 16 20.11 15.87 13.65
C THR A 16 19.72 15.86 12.16
N LEU A 17 20.51 16.52 11.33
CA LEU A 17 20.28 16.53 9.89
C LEU A 17 20.42 15.13 9.28
N GLY A 18 21.39 14.35 9.74
CA GLY A 18 21.58 12.98 9.29
C GLY A 18 20.40 12.09 9.65
N LEU A 19 19.89 12.20 10.86
CA LEU A 19 18.72 11.45 11.30
C LEU A 19 17.49 11.86 10.50
N LEU A 20 17.28 13.14 10.28
CA LEU A 20 16.16 13.65 9.51
C LEU A 20 16.22 13.15 8.07
N ALA A 21 17.40 13.19 7.46
CA ALA A 21 17.60 12.68 6.10
C ALA A 21 17.29 11.17 6.02
N THR A 22 17.71 10.41 7.02
CA THR A 22 17.44 8.96 7.06
C THR A 22 15.94 8.68 7.11
N VAL A 23 15.22 9.43 7.94
CA VAL A 23 13.76 9.28 8.05
C VAL A 23 13.07 9.62 6.74
N LEU A 24 13.50 10.70 6.08
CA LEU A 24 12.91 11.11 4.80
C LEU A 24 13.18 10.10 3.68
N LEU A 25 14.38 9.51 3.67
CA LEU A 25 14.75 8.51 2.68
C LEU A 25 14.04 7.17 2.90
N GLN A 26 13.66 6.88 4.12
CA GLN A 26 12.98 5.64 4.48
C GLN A 26 11.48 5.80 4.59
N SER A 27 10.92 6.82 3.99
CA SER A 27 9.48 7.02 3.98
C SER A 27 8.78 5.79 3.40
N PRO A 28 7.71 5.31 4.06
CA PRO A 28 6.95 4.19 3.51
C PRO A 28 6.36 4.58 2.16
N ALA A 29 6.15 3.58 1.30
CA ALA A 29 5.55 3.82 0.00
C ALA A 29 4.20 4.52 0.19
N PRO A 30 3.92 5.57 -0.59
CA PRO A 30 2.64 6.26 -0.47
C PRO A 30 1.50 5.33 -0.89
N THR A 31 0.39 5.39 -0.15
CA THR A 31 -0.81 4.65 -0.52
C THR A 31 -1.49 5.36 -1.68
N GLN A 32 -1.76 4.63 -2.75
CA GLN A 32 -2.42 5.14 -3.93
C GLN A 32 -3.74 4.42 -4.15
N THR A 33 -4.68 5.09 -4.80
CA THR A 33 -5.89 4.41 -5.28
C THR A 33 -5.55 3.62 -6.54
N VAL A 34 -6.43 2.69 -6.91
CA VAL A 34 -6.25 1.94 -8.16
C VAL A 34 -6.19 2.91 -9.34
N ASP A 35 -7.05 3.92 -9.36
CA ASP A 35 -7.06 4.91 -10.44
C ASP A 35 -5.73 5.68 -10.53
N GLU A 36 -5.18 6.08 -9.39
CA GLU A 36 -3.89 6.79 -9.37
C GLU A 36 -2.75 5.90 -9.85
N LEU A 37 -2.71 4.65 -9.39
CA LEU A 37 -1.67 3.70 -9.81
C LEU A 37 -1.77 3.41 -11.30
N MET A 38 -2.97 3.17 -11.80
CA MET A 38 -3.21 2.81 -13.19
C MET A 38 -3.20 4.00 -14.15
N ALA A 39 -3.11 5.22 -13.63
CA ALA A 39 -2.91 6.40 -14.48
C ALA A 39 -1.52 6.40 -15.13
N ALA A 40 -0.51 5.87 -14.44
CA ALA A 40 0.84 5.76 -14.97
C ALA A 40 1.51 4.49 -14.41
N PRO A 41 1.01 3.30 -14.75
CA PRO A 41 1.51 2.07 -14.14
C PRO A 41 2.96 1.78 -14.50
N GLY A 42 3.42 2.19 -15.68
CA GLY A 42 4.79 1.96 -16.11
C GLY A 42 5.83 2.63 -15.20
N GLU A 43 5.46 3.68 -14.50
CA GLU A 43 6.36 4.37 -13.56
C GLU A 43 6.56 3.62 -12.26
N HIS A 44 5.69 2.66 -11.98
CA HIS A 44 5.69 1.93 -10.71
C HIS A 44 6.08 0.46 -10.85
N VAL A 45 6.38 0.01 -12.07
CA VAL A 45 6.76 -1.39 -12.33
C VAL A 45 8.04 -1.73 -11.57
N ASN A 46 8.04 -2.88 -10.93
CA ASN A 46 9.14 -3.40 -10.09
C ASN A 46 9.42 -2.56 -8.84
N GLN A 47 8.47 -1.71 -8.47
CA GLN A 47 8.58 -0.91 -7.25
C GLN A 47 7.56 -1.40 -6.23
N GLU A 48 7.93 -1.29 -4.97
CA GLU A 48 7.00 -1.59 -3.89
C GLU A 48 6.05 -0.41 -3.71
N VAL A 49 4.77 -0.70 -3.81
CA VAL A 49 3.72 0.31 -3.67
C VAL A 49 2.58 -0.23 -2.81
N ALA A 50 1.82 0.68 -2.25
CA ALA A 50 0.60 0.35 -1.53
C ALA A 50 -0.59 0.86 -2.33
N VAL A 51 -1.61 0.03 -2.50
CA VAL A 51 -2.79 0.39 -3.28
C VAL A 51 -4.04 0.11 -2.47
N ARG A 52 -5.02 0.96 -2.64
CA ARG A 52 -6.31 0.84 -1.98
C ARG A 52 -7.41 0.83 -3.04
N GLY A 53 -8.34 -0.08 -2.88
CA GLY A 53 -9.47 -0.20 -3.79
C GLY A 53 -10.50 -1.15 -3.23
N GLU A 54 -11.45 -1.50 -4.05
CA GLU A 54 -12.55 -2.36 -3.67
C GLU A 54 -12.47 -3.67 -4.46
N VAL A 55 -12.74 -4.79 -3.81
CA VAL A 55 -12.73 -6.09 -4.48
C VAL A 55 -13.92 -6.16 -5.44
N GLN A 56 -13.64 -6.38 -6.72
CA GLN A 56 -14.70 -6.50 -7.72
C GLN A 56 -15.49 -7.79 -7.48
N ASP A 57 -16.80 -7.68 -7.53
CA ASP A 57 -17.70 -8.78 -7.26
C ASP A 57 -17.44 -9.97 -8.18
N GLY A 58 -17.34 -11.17 -7.58
CA GLY A 58 -17.16 -12.40 -8.33
C GLY A 58 -15.77 -12.64 -8.91
N THR A 59 -14.76 -11.85 -8.54
CA THR A 59 -13.41 -11.99 -9.11
C THR A 59 -12.45 -12.79 -8.26
N ILE A 60 -12.78 -13.07 -7.01
CA ILE A 60 -11.87 -13.82 -6.12
C ILE A 60 -11.82 -15.28 -6.59
N ASP A 61 -10.63 -15.70 -7.00
CA ASP A 61 -10.38 -17.07 -7.42
C ASP A 61 -9.37 -17.70 -6.49
N ASN A 62 -9.82 -18.59 -5.64
CA ASN A 62 -8.97 -19.25 -4.65
C ASN A 62 -8.08 -20.33 -5.25
N SER A 63 -8.38 -20.80 -6.46
CA SER A 63 -7.55 -21.80 -7.12
C SER A 63 -6.32 -21.17 -7.76
N THR A 64 -6.45 -19.98 -8.33
CA THR A 64 -5.33 -19.23 -8.89
C THR A 64 -4.77 -18.18 -7.96
N MET A 65 -5.46 -17.88 -6.86
CA MET A 65 -5.09 -16.89 -5.87
C MET A 65 -5.00 -15.49 -6.48
N ILE A 66 -6.02 -15.12 -7.23
CA ILE A 66 -6.11 -13.84 -7.94
C ILE A 66 -7.49 -13.23 -7.68
N PHE A 67 -7.53 -11.91 -7.58
CA PHE A 67 -8.77 -11.16 -7.60
C PHE A 67 -8.54 -9.83 -8.32
N VAL A 68 -9.62 -9.13 -8.65
CA VAL A 68 -9.53 -7.81 -9.28
C VAL A 68 -9.91 -6.75 -8.26
N LEU A 69 -9.03 -5.77 -8.14
CA LEU A 69 -9.25 -4.60 -7.30
C LEU A 69 -9.73 -3.48 -8.20
N GLU A 70 -10.87 -2.90 -7.89
CA GLU A 70 -11.42 -1.82 -8.72
C GLU A 70 -11.31 -0.47 -8.03
N GLY A 71 -11.03 0.54 -8.84
CA GLY A 71 -11.13 1.94 -8.44
C GLY A 71 -12.40 2.55 -8.98
N GLY A 72 -12.40 3.85 -9.20
CA GLY A 72 -13.52 4.52 -9.82
C GLY A 72 -13.65 4.26 -11.31
N THR A 73 -12.52 4.22 -12.03
CA THR A 73 -12.47 4.03 -13.48
C THR A 73 -11.52 2.94 -13.94
N ALA A 74 -10.61 2.50 -13.08
CA ALA A 74 -9.59 1.52 -13.44
C ALA A 74 -9.71 0.25 -12.62
N GLU A 75 -9.12 -0.82 -13.11
CA GLU A 75 -9.09 -2.12 -12.45
C GLU A 75 -7.63 -2.59 -12.37
N LEU A 76 -7.31 -3.36 -11.33
CA LEU A 76 -5.98 -3.90 -11.13
C LEU A 76 -6.10 -5.37 -10.71
N THR A 77 -5.43 -6.24 -11.45
CA THR A 77 -5.36 -7.66 -11.08
C THR A 77 -4.35 -7.82 -9.93
N VAL A 78 -4.79 -8.44 -8.85
CA VAL A 78 -3.98 -8.67 -7.65
C VAL A 78 -3.76 -10.17 -7.48
N ARG A 79 -2.50 -10.55 -7.37
CA ARG A 79 -2.11 -11.94 -7.08
C ARG A 79 -1.73 -12.01 -5.60
N PHE A 80 -2.36 -12.91 -4.87
CA PHE A 80 -2.18 -12.97 -3.41
C PHE A 80 -1.67 -14.34 -2.94
N MET A 81 -1.02 -15.10 -3.83
CA MET A 81 -0.53 -16.44 -3.50
C MET A 81 0.45 -16.43 -2.31
N ASP A 82 1.35 -15.46 -2.27
CA ASP A 82 2.34 -15.35 -1.22
C ASP A 82 2.03 -14.26 -0.20
N ALA A 83 0.81 -13.75 -0.23
CA ALA A 83 0.43 -12.63 0.61
C ALA A 83 -0.06 -13.08 1.98
N MET A 84 0.25 -12.27 2.98
CA MET A 84 -0.42 -12.38 4.28
C MET A 84 -1.76 -11.67 4.15
N VAL A 85 -2.83 -12.42 4.30
CA VAL A 85 -4.19 -11.89 4.11
C VAL A 85 -4.89 -11.85 5.46
N SER A 86 -5.38 -10.67 5.83
CA SER A 86 -6.21 -10.54 7.03
C SER A 86 -7.59 -11.16 6.77
N ASN A 87 -8.27 -11.54 7.84
CA ASN A 87 -9.60 -12.10 7.72
C ASN A 87 -10.56 -11.11 7.06
N GLY A 88 -11.47 -11.60 6.25
CA GLY A 88 -12.51 -10.79 5.67
C GLY A 88 -12.31 -10.39 4.21
N LEU A 89 -11.36 -11.01 3.50
CA LEU A 89 -11.25 -10.81 2.06
C LEU A 89 -12.50 -11.39 1.40
N ASP A 90 -13.29 -10.53 0.80
CA ASP A 90 -14.57 -10.89 0.21
C ASP A 90 -14.96 -9.87 -0.83
N ASP A 91 -15.97 -10.19 -1.62
CA ASP A 91 -16.48 -9.29 -2.64
C ASP A 91 -16.97 -7.96 -2.05
N ASN A 92 -16.74 -6.89 -2.80
CA ASN A 92 -17.20 -5.54 -2.44
C ASN A 92 -16.58 -4.97 -1.16
N ARG A 93 -15.51 -5.58 -0.67
CA ARG A 93 -14.78 -5.07 0.49
C ARG A 93 -13.69 -4.11 0.05
N THR A 94 -13.47 -3.08 0.84
CA THR A 94 -12.32 -2.19 0.64
C THR A 94 -11.07 -2.90 1.12
N VAL A 95 -10.04 -2.92 0.27
CA VAL A 95 -8.80 -3.61 0.53
C VAL A 95 -7.63 -2.64 0.41
N TYR A 96 -6.71 -2.76 1.35
CA TYR A 96 -5.41 -2.13 1.31
C TYR A 96 -4.38 -3.22 1.04
N ALA A 97 -3.65 -3.11 -0.04
CA ALA A 97 -2.65 -4.11 -0.43
C ALA A 97 -1.28 -3.46 -0.58
N GLU A 98 -0.28 -4.11 -0.03
CA GLU A 98 1.11 -3.74 -0.23
C GLU A 98 1.79 -4.81 -1.06
N GLY A 99 2.61 -4.42 -2.00
CA GLY A 99 3.34 -5.36 -2.83
C GLY A 99 4.08 -4.68 -3.95
N THR A 100 4.37 -5.45 -5.00
CA THR A 100 5.15 -4.99 -6.13
C THR A 100 4.31 -5.04 -7.39
N LEU A 101 4.31 -3.96 -8.16
CA LEU A 101 3.66 -3.94 -9.46
C LEU A 101 4.56 -4.59 -10.49
N LEU A 102 4.04 -5.57 -11.20
CA LEU A 102 4.75 -6.31 -12.23
C LEU A 102 4.08 -6.11 -13.59
N TYR A 103 4.86 -6.25 -14.64
CA TYR A 103 4.35 -6.26 -16.00
C TYR A 103 4.69 -7.63 -16.60
N GLU A 104 3.66 -8.45 -16.83
CA GLU A 104 3.80 -9.80 -17.35
C GLU A 104 2.82 -10.02 -18.51
N ASP A 105 3.30 -10.60 -19.60
CA ASP A 105 2.46 -10.99 -20.76
C ASP A 105 1.56 -9.88 -21.28
N GLY A 106 2.05 -8.66 -21.27
CA GLY A 106 1.29 -7.52 -21.78
C GLY A 106 0.28 -6.94 -20.81
N ALA A 107 0.29 -7.37 -19.55
CA ALA A 107 -0.62 -6.90 -18.53
C ALA A 107 0.10 -6.54 -17.24
N TYR A 108 -0.48 -5.60 -16.50
CA TYR A 108 0.04 -5.24 -15.18
C TYR A 108 -0.61 -6.12 -14.13
N ILE A 109 0.22 -6.70 -13.28
CA ILE A 109 -0.22 -7.55 -12.17
C ILE A 109 0.41 -7.03 -10.90
N PHE A 110 -0.40 -6.88 -9.85
CA PHE A 110 0.07 -6.47 -8.55
C PHE A 110 0.30 -7.73 -7.70
N GLU A 111 1.56 -8.02 -7.42
CA GLU A 111 1.91 -9.14 -6.55
C GLU A 111 1.91 -8.67 -5.12
N ALA A 112 0.85 -9.01 -4.39
CA ALA A 112 0.68 -8.55 -3.02
C ALA A 112 1.55 -9.35 -2.06
N SER A 113 2.12 -8.66 -1.09
CA SER A 113 2.83 -9.28 0.03
C SER A 113 1.97 -9.22 1.29
N VAL A 114 1.14 -8.20 1.42
CA VAL A 114 0.21 -8.04 2.54
C VAL A 114 -1.11 -7.53 2.01
N ILE A 115 -2.20 -8.12 2.45
CA ILE A 115 -3.55 -7.66 2.13
C ILE A 115 -4.29 -7.45 3.44
N LYS A 116 -4.75 -6.22 3.63
CA LYS A 116 -5.56 -5.85 4.78
C LYS A 116 -6.94 -5.46 4.29
N THR A 117 -7.94 -6.10 4.84
CA THR A 117 -9.31 -5.71 4.53
C THR A 117 -9.78 -4.70 5.56
N SER A 118 -10.40 -3.64 5.07
CA SER A 118 -11.08 -2.71 5.93
C SER A 118 -12.45 -3.31 6.21
N CYS A 119 -12.49 -4.24 7.16
CA CYS A 119 -13.77 -4.65 7.67
C CYS A 119 -14.40 -3.43 8.32
N PRO A 120 -15.66 -3.11 8.01
CA PRO A 120 -16.38 -2.25 8.93
C PRO A 120 -16.25 -2.96 10.27
N SER A 121 -15.44 -2.41 11.13
CA SER A 121 -15.21 -3.04 12.42
C SER A 121 -16.56 -3.24 13.06
N LYS A 122 -16.72 -4.31 13.80
CA LYS A 122 -17.95 -4.52 14.55
C LYS A 122 -18.32 -3.30 15.39
N TYR A 123 -17.30 -2.51 15.73
CA TYR A 123 -17.49 -1.28 16.48
C TYR A 123 -18.14 -0.18 15.64
N GLU A 124 -17.81 -0.07 14.35
CA GLU A 124 -18.42 0.92 13.48
C GLU A 124 -19.87 0.55 13.18
N GLU A 125 -20.15 -0.72 12.95
CA GLU A 125 -21.50 -1.20 12.75
C GLU A 125 -22.36 -1.04 14.01
N ALA A 126 -21.80 -1.37 15.16
CA ALA A 126 -22.47 -1.19 16.43
C ALA A 126 -22.76 0.28 16.70
N ALA A 127 -21.82 1.17 16.40
CA ALA A 127 -22.01 2.60 16.55
C ALA A 127 -23.08 3.14 15.58
N SER A 128 -23.13 2.60 14.37
CA SER A 128 -24.15 2.97 13.38
C SER A 128 -25.54 2.49 13.78
N GLU A 129 -25.62 1.32 14.39
CA GLU A 129 -26.90 0.74 14.82
C GLU A 129 -27.47 1.43 16.07
N GLU A 130 -26.59 1.97 16.91
CA GLU A 130 -27.03 2.67 18.11
C GLU A 130 -27.57 4.06 17.82
N ASP A 131 -27.33 4.59 16.68
CA ASP A 131 -27.91 5.84 16.23
C ASP A 131 -29.25 5.56 15.53
#